data_7bd9eff343a3de2f3a34a089f1634575
#
_entry.id   7bd9eff343a3de2f3a34a089f1634575
#
_cell.length_a   1.000
_cell.length_b   1.000
_cell.length_c   1.000
_cell.angle_alpha   90.00
_cell.angle_beta   90.00
_cell.angle_gamma   90.00
#
_symmetry.space_group_name_H-M   'P 1'
#
loop_
_entity.id
_entity.type
_entity.pdbx_description
1 polymer ?
#
loop_
_entity_poly.entity_id
_entity_poly.type
_entity_poly.pdbx_seq_one_letter_code
_entity_poly.pdbx_strand_id
1 'polypeptide(L)'
;GPVHINIQIQEPLYEFTEKQLPEARCTRYVTPRRYESLDAYDIRDFLQAKRPMIVVGQDYPTTQVYGIKDMASWAVVLCEPTALGHHGCGGLAQGVHHFDDVLAVLERKEKAARESGDEKALQEIEAYKPDFILYVGGCLVSKRLKQFLRSCKDAKVWRVSKDGDGVDTFMHLDRIFAADSNTLAESMRDNEQAYEDEVKEYIKKWNDALKSADHHARDYDPAFSSMAAVKYFQEEFLANWNGDTDECRLFYGNSMAIRLACIYAKMYVHCLRGVNGIEGTLSAAAGLSKYLSESVRLRSQSNNKVFCVLGDLSFFYDQNALWNQNLDGSLRIIVLNNGGGAIFGKFEGLKQSDARERLVMAEHHTSAVNACQANNIVYMGANDMKSLKYGIDQLIHADSD
;
A
#
# COMPACT_ATOMS: atom_id res chain seq x y z
N GLY A 1 22.51 -2.22 -4.20
CA GLY A 1 21.24 -2.95 -4.33
C GLY A 1 21.23 -3.80 -5.59
N PRO A 2 20.22 -4.64 -5.82
CA PRO A 2 20.11 -5.42 -7.04
C PRO A 2 19.95 -4.51 -8.26
N VAL A 3 20.64 -4.88 -9.33
CA VAL A 3 20.60 -4.15 -10.61
C VAL A 3 19.97 -5.06 -11.66
N HIS A 4 18.97 -4.56 -12.38
CA HIS A 4 18.39 -5.23 -13.54
C HIS A 4 18.90 -4.56 -14.80
N ILE A 5 19.50 -5.35 -15.68
CA ILE A 5 19.93 -4.91 -17.02
C ILE A 5 19.05 -5.63 -18.03
N ASN A 6 18.24 -4.88 -18.76
CA ASN A 6 17.45 -5.41 -19.87
C ASN A 6 18.18 -5.15 -21.19
N ILE A 7 18.62 -6.23 -21.86
CA ILE A 7 19.27 -6.16 -23.16
C ILE A 7 18.27 -6.66 -24.19
N GLN A 8 17.78 -5.75 -25.01
CA GLN A 8 16.91 -6.10 -26.14
C GLN A 8 17.80 -6.57 -27.31
N ILE A 9 17.66 -7.82 -27.67
CA ILE A 9 18.31 -8.40 -28.86
C ILE A 9 17.25 -8.92 -29.81
N GLN A 10 17.48 -8.77 -31.10
CA GLN A 10 16.70 -9.47 -32.11
C GLN A 10 17.08 -10.96 -32.11
N GLU A 11 16.63 -11.74 -33.04
CA GLU A 11 16.97 -13.18 -33.09
C GLU A 11 18.45 -13.45 -32.83
N PRO A 12 18.80 -14.56 -32.14
CA PRO A 12 20.20 -14.87 -31.85
C PRO A 12 21.02 -14.97 -33.12
N LEU A 13 22.02 -14.12 -33.23
CA LEU A 13 22.98 -14.13 -34.32
C LEU A 13 24.07 -15.14 -33.95
N TYR A 14 24.28 -16.12 -34.78
CA TYR A 14 25.31 -17.16 -34.58
C TYR A 14 26.72 -16.69 -34.96
N GLU A 15 26.83 -15.52 -35.57
CA GLU A 15 28.10 -14.93 -35.98
C GLU A 15 28.36 -13.63 -35.25
N PHE A 16 29.54 -13.48 -34.65
CA PHE A 16 29.99 -12.26 -34.03
C PHE A 16 30.80 -11.44 -35.04
N THR A 17 30.33 -10.23 -35.31
CA THR A 17 31.02 -9.29 -36.21
C THR A 17 32.12 -8.51 -35.50
N GLU A 18 31.97 -8.34 -34.17
CA GLU A 18 32.90 -7.58 -33.33
C GLU A 18 33.94 -8.52 -32.71
N LYS A 19 35.21 -8.24 -32.93
CA LYS A 19 36.33 -9.01 -32.36
C LYS A 19 36.73 -8.56 -30.96
N GLN A 20 36.32 -7.37 -30.55
CA GLN A 20 36.67 -6.76 -29.27
C GLN A 20 35.50 -5.96 -28.75
N LEU A 21 35.18 -6.12 -27.47
CA LEU A 21 34.15 -5.27 -26.82
C LEU A 21 34.66 -3.81 -26.72
N PRO A 22 33.76 -2.82 -26.89
CA PRO A 22 34.14 -1.44 -26.68
C PRO A 22 34.56 -1.19 -25.20
N GLU A 23 35.47 -0.26 -25.00
CA GLU A 23 35.85 0.14 -23.64
C GLU A 23 34.64 0.60 -22.86
N ALA A 24 34.50 0.06 -21.64
CA ALA A 24 33.40 0.42 -20.76
C ALA A 24 33.53 1.90 -20.33
N ARG A 25 32.52 2.70 -20.63
CA ARG A 25 32.42 4.06 -20.10
C ARG A 25 31.95 3.98 -18.65
N CYS A 26 32.81 4.37 -17.71
CA CYS A 26 32.39 4.61 -16.34
C CYS A 26 31.56 5.90 -16.29
N THR A 27 30.26 5.76 -16.13
CA THR A 27 29.39 6.91 -15.79
C THR A 27 29.66 7.27 -14.35
N ARG A 28 30.19 8.47 -14.09
CA ARG A 28 30.34 8.97 -12.73
C ARG A 28 28.97 9.13 -12.12
N TYR A 29 28.69 8.37 -11.06
CA TYR A 29 27.53 8.62 -10.22
C TYR A 29 27.81 9.92 -9.46
N VAL A 30 27.15 10.99 -9.85
CA VAL A 30 27.18 12.25 -9.09
C VAL A 30 26.17 12.04 -7.96
N THR A 31 26.67 11.90 -6.74
CA THR A 31 25.82 11.99 -5.56
C THR A 31 24.99 13.27 -5.69
N PRO A 32 23.66 13.22 -5.60
CA PRO A 32 22.86 14.42 -5.59
C PRO A 32 23.45 15.38 -4.55
N ARG A 33 23.62 16.63 -4.90
CA ARG A 33 23.94 17.65 -3.91
C ARG A 33 22.93 17.52 -2.78
N ARG A 34 23.36 17.80 -1.54
CA ARG A 34 22.52 17.84 -0.33
C ARG A 34 21.10 18.26 -0.73
N TYR A 35 20.11 17.45 -0.31
CA TYR A 35 18.71 17.72 -0.52
C TYR A 35 18.45 19.21 -0.48
N GLU A 36 17.94 19.77 -1.57
CA GLU A 36 17.63 21.19 -1.59
C GLU A 36 16.57 21.41 -0.52
N SER A 37 16.86 22.24 0.46
CA SER A 37 15.83 22.74 1.37
C SER A 37 14.81 23.50 0.52
N LEU A 38 13.53 23.30 0.81
CA LEU A 38 12.50 24.14 0.24
C LEU A 38 12.83 25.59 0.55
N ASP A 39 12.85 26.44 -0.46
CA ASP A 39 13.03 27.85 -0.19
C ASP A 39 11.74 28.43 0.45
N ALA A 40 11.89 29.57 1.13
CA ALA A 40 10.77 30.21 1.80
C ALA A 40 9.63 30.61 0.84
N TYR A 41 9.92 30.72 -0.45
CA TYR A 41 8.92 31.05 -1.49
C TYR A 41 8.04 29.85 -1.82
N ASP A 42 8.65 28.66 -1.97
CA ASP A 42 7.94 27.42 -2.25
C ASP A 42 7.05 27.01 -1.08
N ILE A 43 7.56 27.14 0.16
CA ILE A 43 6.78 26.91 1.37
C ILE A 43 5.59 27.86 1.46
N ARG A 44 5.79 29.13 1.07
CA ARG A 44 4.72 30.13 1.07
C ARG A 44 3.56 29.74 0.18
N ASP A 45 3.82 29.22 -1.02
CA ASP A 45 2.80 28.78 -1.96
C ASP A 45 1.91 27.68 -1.35
N PHE A 46 2.52 26.73 -0.61
CA PHE A 46 1.78 25.69 0.10
C PHE A 46 0.98 26.28 1.28
N LEU A 47 1.60 27.18 2.06
CA LEU A 47 0.96 27.80 3.22
C LEU A 47 -0.21 28.74 2.82
N GLN A 48 -0.24 29.24 1.59
CA GLN A 48 -1.33 30.04 1.05
C GLN A 48 -2.47 29.20 0.48
N ALA A 49 -2.30 27.88 0.38
CA ALA A 49 -3.35 27.00 -0.10
C ALA A 49 -4.51 26.97 0.92
N LYS A 50 -5.74 27.00 0.41
CA LYS A 50 -6.96 26.99 1.23
C LYS A 50 -7.43 25.57 1.54
N ARG A 51 -7.09 24.61 0.68
CA ARG A 51 -7.47 23.21 0.78
C ARG A 51 -6.26 22.30 0.51
N PRO A 52 -5.19 22.42 1.33
CA PRO A 52 -3.98 21.64 1.15
C PRO A 52 -4.19 20.17 1.52
N MET A 53 -3.64 19.29 0.68
CA MET A 53 -3.70 17.84 0.88
C MET A 53 -2.32 17.21 0.71
N ILE A 54 -1.92 16.37 1.63
CA ILE A 54 -0.71 15.55 1.58
C ILE A 54 -1.11 14.11 1.31
N VAL A 55 -0.58 13.55 0.24
CA VAL A 55 -0.83 12.15 -0.15
C VAL A 55 0.47 11.38 0.02
N VAL A 56 0.41 10.33 0.84
CA VAL A 56 1.58 9.50 1.14
C VAL A 56 1.40 8.14 0.48
N GLY A 57 2.17 7.91 -0.59
CA GLY A 57 2.29 6.62 -1.24
C GLY A 57 3.31 5.74 -0.54
N GLN A 58 3.55 4.55 -1.10
CA GLN A 58 4.47 3.56 -0.53
C GLN A 58 5.80 4.19 -0.13
N ASP A 59 6.20 4.01 1.12
CA ASP A 59 7.49 4.46 1.64
C ASP A 59 8.14 3.35 2.49
N TYR A 60 9.42 3.51 2.78
CA TYR A 60 10.17 2.51 3.52
C TYR A 60 9.85 2.61 5.03
N PRO A 61 9.70 1.48 5.76
CA PRO A 61 9.28 1.50 7.16
C PRO A 61 10.26 2.20 8.12
N THR A 62 11.52 2.38 7.71
CA THR A 62 12.53 3.12 8.49
C THR A 62 12.48 4.62 8.24
N THR A 63 11.76 5.08 7.23
CA THR A 63 11.49 6.49 7.02
C THR A 63 10.45 6.89 8.05
N GLN A 64 10.90 7.43 9.16
CA GLN A 64 10.01 7.82 10.23
C GLN A 64 9.09 8.93 9.73
N VAL A 65 7.78 8.67 9.76
CA VAL A 65 6.72 9.59 9.33
C VAL A 65 6.55 10.75 10.34
N TYR A 66 7.57 11.05 11.15
CA TYR A 66 7.50 12.11 12.16
C TYR A 66 7.15 13.47 11.54
N GLY A 67 7.74 13.79 10.39
CA GLY A 67 7.45 15.03 9.71
C GLY A 67 6.03 15.12 9.16
N ILE A 68 5.44 14.01 8.68
CA ILE A 68 4.07 14.01 8.16
C ILE A 68 3.05 14.23 9.29
N LYS A 69 3.33 13.77 10.49
CA LYS A 69 2.50 14.02 11.67
C LYS A 69 2.39 15.52 11.98
N ASP A 70 3.51 16.21 11.97
CA ASP A 70 3.52 17.65 12.20
C ASP A 70 2.76 18.39 11.09
N MET A 71 2.86 17.92 9.85
CA MET A 71 2.13 18.48 8.71
C MET A 71 0.61 18.24 8.75
N ALA A 72 0.12 17.30 9.55
CA ALA A 72 -1.32 17.03 9.69
C ALA A 72 -2.10 18.17 10.35
N SER A 73 -1.42 19.11 11.01
CA SER A 73 -2.03 20.36 11.49
C SER A 73 -2.26 21.37 10.36
N TRP A 74 -1.61 21.22 9.24
CA TRP A 74 -1.57 22.17 8.13
C TRP A 74 -2.29 21.70 6.88
N ALA A 75 -2.55 20.41 6.76
CA ALA A 75 -3.16 19.82 5.59
C ALA A 75 -3.94 18.54 5.93
N VAL A 76 -4.85 18.17 5.07
CA VAL A 76 -5.41 16.81 5.08
C VAL A 76 -4.32 15.83 4.72
N VAL A 77 -4.12 14.78 5.54
CA VAL A 77 -3.17 13.71 5.25
C VAL A 77 -3.91 12.45 4.85
N LEU A 78 -3.62 11.91 3.68
CA LEU A 78 -4.10 10.61 3.20
C LEU A 78 -2.90 9.68 3.07
N CYS A 79 -2.91 8.56 3.81
CA CYS A 79 -1.78 7.64 3.91
C CYS A 79 -2.25 6.20 3.76
N GLU A 80 -1.61 5.42 2.88
CA GLU A 80 -1.88 3.99 2.74
C GLU A 80 -1.09 3.16 3.78
N PRO A 81 -1.55 1.93 4.13
CA PRO A 81 -0.79 1.05 5.05
C PRO A 81 0.63 0.73 4.58
N THR A 82 0.90 0.82 3.28
CA THR A 82 2.25 0.67 2.68
C THR A 82 3.20 1.83 2.99
N ALA A 83 2.73 2.86 3.71
CA ALA A 83 3.49 4.04 4.11
C ALA A 83 3.35 4.36 5.60
N LEU A 84 2.55 3.61 6.35
CA LEU A 84 2.46 3.75 7.80
C LEU A 84 3.80 3.37 8.45
N GLY A 85 4.20 4.06 9.51
CA GLY A 85 5.35 3.63 10.31
C GLY A 85 5.08 2.29 11.00
N HIS A 86 6.12 1.67 11.54
CA HIS A 86 6.01 0.43 12.32
C HIS A 86 5.04 0.55 13.52
N HIS A 87 4.88 1.75 14.07
CA HIS A 87 3.98 2.06 15.17
C HIS A 87 2.61 2.59 14.70
N GLY A 88 2.21 2.28 13.47
CA GLY A 88 0.92 2.68 12.91
C GLY A 88 0.84 4.16 12.56
N CYS A 89 -0.34 4.75 12.70
CA CYS A 89 -0.60 6.14 12.32
C CYS A 89 0.09 7.17 13.23
N GLY A 90 0.76 6.77 14.30
CA GLY A 90 1.70 7.55 15.11
C GLY A 90 1.29 8.98 15.49
N GLY A 91 -0.02 9.26 15.64
CA GLY A 91 -0.59 10.57 15.91
C GLY A 91 -1.17 11.30 14.69
N LEU A 92 -1.26 10.64 13.54
CA LEU A 92 -2.12 11.06 12.44
C LEU A 92 -3.60 10.94 12.85
N ALA A 93 -4.48 11.63 12.11
CA ALA A 93 -5.92 11.52 12.34
C ALA A 93 -6.41 10.08 12.26
N GLN A 94 -7.38 9.73 13.07
CA GLN A 94 -8.00 8.42 13.04
C GLN A 94 -8.58 8.14 11.65
N GLY A 95 -8.30 6.95 11.10
CA GLY A 95 -8.85 6.53 9.82
C GLY A 95 -8.16 7.14 8.60
N VAL A 96 -6.96 7.71 8.74
CA VAL A 96 -6.18 8.34 7.66
C VAL A 96 -6.04 7.48 6.40
N HIS A 97 -6.19 6.17 6.49
CA HIS A 97 -6.14 5.20 5.39
C HIS A 97 -7.52 4.85 4.79
N HIS A 98 -8.63 5.31 5.39
CA HIS A 98 -10.00 5.03 4.92
C HIS A 98 -10.50 5.99 3.82
N PHE A 99 -9.61 6.74 3.19
CA PHE A 99 -9.99 7.70 2.15
C PHE A 99 -10.65 7.04 0.92
N ASP A 100 -10.33 5.77 0.62
CA ASP A 100 -10.97 5.06 -0.50
C ASP A 100 -12.46 4.84 -0.25
N ASP A 101 -12.84 4.59 1.00
CA ASP A 101 -14.24 4.46 1.42
C ASP A 101 -14.97 5.80 1.38
N VAL A 102 -14.32 6.87 1.86
CA VAL A 102 -14.86 8.24 1.74
C VAL A 102 -15.11 8.60 0.28
N LEU A 103 -14.11 8.38 -0.58
CA LEU A 103 -14.21 8.66 -2.01
C LEU A 103 -15.29 7.81 -2.69
N ALA A 104 -15.49 6.55 -2.28
CA ALA A 104 -16.58 5.72 -2.79
C ALA A 104 -17.97 6.28 -2.46
N VAL A 105 -18.11 6.89 -1.28
CA VAL A 105 -19.35 7.58 -0.89
C VAL A 105 -19.53 8.85 -1.72
N LEU A 106 -18.46 9.63 -1.91
CA LEU A 106 -18.51 10.86 -2.71
C LEU A 106 -18.87 10.57 -4.17
N GLU A 107 -18.29 9.56 -4.80
CA GLU A 107 -18.64 9.14 -6.17
C GLU A 107 -20.12 8.80 -6.32
N ARG A 108 -20.67 8.04 -5.37
CA ARG A 108 -22.10 7.68 -5.40
C ARG A 108 -23.00 8.91 -5.23
N LYS A 109 -22.64 9.81 -4.31
CA LYS A 109 -23.36 11.06 -4.08
C LYS A 109 -23.27 11.97 -5.30
N GLU A 110 -22.10 12.10 -5.92
CA GLU A 110 -21.91 12.90 -7.12
C GLU A 110 -22.78 12.39 -8.28
N LYS A 111 -22.79 11.08 -8.50
CA LYS A 111 -23.63 10.47 -9.52
C LYS A 111 -25.11 10.79 -9.28
N ALA A 112 -25.61 10.57 -8.08
CA ALA A 112 -27.01 10.85 -7.71
C ALA A 112 -27.35 12.34 -7.84
N ALA A 113 -26.45 13.24 -7.42
CA ALA A 113 -26.65 14.68 -7.51
C ALA A 113 -26.69 15.16 -8.97
N ARG A 114 -25.85 14.60 -9.85
CA ARG A 114 -25.88 14.89 -11.31
C ARG A 114 -27.18 14.40 -11.95
N GLU A 115 -27.66 13.22 -11.58
CA GLU A 115 -28.90 12.65 -12.10
C GLU A 115 -30.15 13.44 -11.65
N SER A 116 -30.12 14.02 -10.44
CA SER A 116 -31.22 14.80 -9.87
C SER A 116 -31.12 16.31 -10.14
N GLY A 117 -29.97 16.80 -10.61
CA GLY A 117 -29.69 18.25 -10.77
C GLY A 117 -29.51 18.98 -9.43
N ASP A 118 -29.07 18.27 -8.36
CA ASP A 118 -28.85 18.86 -7.04
C ASP A 118 -27.49 19.60 -7.00
N GLU A 119 -27.53 20.88 -7.35
CA GLU A 119 -26.35 21.75 -7.36
C GLU A 119 -25.73 21.93 -5.96
N LYS A 120 -26.54 21.90 -4.90
CA LYS A 120 -26.05 22.04 -3.54
C LYS A 120 -25.21 20.81 -3.15
N ALA A 121 -25.70 19.62 -3.44
CA ALA A 121 -24.93 18.39 -3.22
C ALA A 121 -23.62 18.38 -4.01
N LEU A 122 -23.63 18.87 -5.25
CA LEU A 122 -22.41 19.01 -6.07
C LEU A 122 -21.41 19.98 -5.45
N GLN A 123 -21.85 21.11 -4.91
CA GLN A 123 -20.99 22.06 -4.21
C GLN A 123 -20.39 21.46 -2.93
N GLU A 124 -21.18 20.68 -2.18
CA GLU A 124 -20.70 19.97 -0.97
C GLU A 124 -19.60 18.96 -1.30
N ILE A 125 -19.69 18.30 -2.46
CA ILE A 125 -18.68 17.35 -2.95
C ILE A 125 -17.44 18.10 -3.44
N GLU A 126 -17.61 19.20 -4.16
CA GLU A 126 -16.50 20.05 -4.63
C GLU A 126 -15.64 20.57 -3.48
N ALA A 127 -16.25 20.81 -2.32
CA ALA A 127 -15.54 21.22 -1.11
C ALA A 127 -14.59 20.14 -0.50
N TYR A 128 -14.58 18.92 -1.03
CA TYR A 128 -13.58 17.89 -0.71
C TYR A 128 -12.34 17.95 -1.61
N LYS A 129 -12.41 18.64 -2.76
CA LYS A 129 -11.29 18.70 -3.68
C LYS A 129 -10.21 19.65 -3.16
N PRO A 130 -8.94 19.20 -3.17
CA PRO A 130 -7.81 20.07 -2.83
C PRO A 130 -7.57 21.13 -3.89
N ASP A 131 -6.98 22.24 -3.50
CA ASP A 131 -6.37 23.24 -4.38
C ASP A 131 -4.84 23.11 -4.43
N PHE A 132 -4.28 22.35 -3.50
CA PHE A 132 -2.86 22.03 -3.45
C PHE A 132 -2.65 20.57 -3.02
N ILE A 133 -1.82 19.84 -3.76
CA ILE A 133 -1.51 18.44 -3.52
C ILE A 133 0.00 18.30 -3.34
N LEU A 134 0.41 17.82 -2.17
CA LEU A 134 1.78 17.40 -1.93
C LEU A 134 1.84 15.88 -1.97
N TYR A 135 2.51 15.32 -2.96
CA TYR A 135 2.65 13.86 -3.12
C TYR A 135 4.03 13.40 -2.65
N VAL A 136 4.06 12.56 -1.63
CA VAL A 136 5.26 12.02 -1.01
C VAL A 136 5.31 10.50 -1.21
N GLY A 137 6.49 9.94 -1.37
CA GLY A 137 6.68 8.49 -1.48
C GLY A 137 6.39 7.92 -2.86
N GLY A 138 6.20 6.61 -2.92
CA GLY A 138 6.09 5.82 -4.16
C GLY A 138 4.66 5.52 -4.59
N CYS A 139 4.46 4.32 -5.12
CA CYS A 139 3.19 3.89 -5.72
C CYS A 139 2.00 3.92 -4.77
N LEU A 140 0.84 4.33 -5.27
CA LEU A 140 -0.45 4.25 -4.59
C LEU A 140 -1.21 2.99 -5.00
N VAL A 141 -1.88 2.34 -4.05
CA VAL A 141 -2.78 1.20 -4.28
C VAL A 141 -4.11 1.68 -4.85
N SER A 142 -4.70 2.73 -4.25
CA SER A 142 -6.02 3.22 -4.60
C SER A 142 -6.07 3.82 -6.02
N LYS A 143 -6.88 3.18 -6.88
CA LYS A 143 -7.22 3.75 -8.20
C LYS A 143 -8.18 4.94 -8.07
N ARG A 144 -9.10 4.88 -7.09
CA ARG A 144 -10.10 5.90 -6.85
C ARG A 144 -9.45 7.20 -6.42
N LEU A 145 -8.47 7.15 -5.50
CA LEU A 145 -7.70 8.33 -5.13
C LEU A 145 -6.99 8.96 -6.33
N LYS A 146 -6.32 8.13 -7.15
CA LYS A 146 -5.67 8.64 -8.37
C LYS A 146 -6.65 9.32 -9.32
N GLN A 147 -7.84 8.75 -9.53
CA GLN A 147 -8.88 9.34 -10.38
C GLN A 147 -9.43 10.64 -9.79
N PHE A 148 -9.69 10.65 -8.49
CA PHE A 148 -10.14 11.85 -7.76
C PHE A 148 -9.13 12.99 -7.90
N LEU A 149 -7.86 12.75 -7.62
CA LEU A 149 -6.82 13.78 -7.70
C LEU A 149 -6.55 14.22 -9.15
N ARG A 150 -6.68 13.33 -10.14
CA ARG A 150 -6.65 13.70 -11.56
C ARG A 150 -7.80 14.59 -11.99
N SER A 151 -8.93 14.54 -11.29
CA SER A 151 -10.07 15.44 -11.57
C SER A 151 -9.88 16.85 -11.00
N CYS A 152 -8.95 17.04 -10.07
CA CYS A 152 -8.61 18.32 -9.44
C CYS A 152 -7.62 19.12 -10.29
N LYS A 153 -7.98 19.44 -11.54
CA LYS A 153 -7.07 20.02 -12.56
C LYS A 153 -6.51 21.38 -12.18
N ASP A 154 -7.21 22.13 -11.36
CA ASP A 154 -6.79 23.47 -10.92
C ASP A 154 -5.88 23.42 -9.68
N ALA A 155 -5.70 22.24 -9.08
CA ALA A 155 -4.81 22.05 -7.94
C ALA A 155 -3.34 22.09 -8.39
N LYS A 156 -2.49 22.79 -7.65
CA LYS A 156 -1.03 22.66 -7.79
C LYS A 156 -0.57 21.31 -7.28
N VAL A 157 0.28 20.61 -8.01
CA VAL A 157 0.80 19.29 -7.61
C VAL A 157 2.31 19.34 -7.47
N TRP A 158 2.79 19.12 -6.27
CA TRP A 158 4.21 18.95 -6.00
C TRP A 158 4.51 17.51 -5.61
N ARG A 159 5.59 16.97 -6.18
CA ARG A 159 6.12 15.67 -5.83
C ARG A 159 7.38 15.81 -4.99
N VAL A 160 7.43 15.10 -3.88
CA VAL A 160 8.62 14.96 -3.05
C VAL A 160 9.12 13.52 -3.16
N SER A 161 10.33 13.35 -3.65
CA SER A 161 10.95 12.04 -3.87
C SER A 161 12.45 12.15 -3.64
N LYS A 162 13.03 11.22 -2.88
CA LYS A 162 14.48 11.19 -2.62
C LYS A 162 15.33 11.14 -3.89
N ASP A 163 14.82 10.45 -4.89
CA ASP A 163 15.51 10.23 -6.16
C ASP A 163 15.23 11.35 -7.18
N GLY A 164 14.33 12.28 -6.85
CA GLY A 164 13.90 13.35 -7.75
C GLY A 164 13.19 12.84 -9.01
N ASP A 165 12.59 11.64 -8.95
CA ASP A 165 11.91 11.03 -10.07
C ASP A 165 10.66 11.80 -10.48
N GLY A 166 10.53 12.08 -11.79
CA GLY A 166 9.46 12.90 -12.38
C GLY A 166 8.19 12.14 -12.72
N VAL A 167 7.77 11.19 -11.89
CA VAL A 167 6.53 10.43 -12.17
C VAL A 167 5.29 11.28 -11.92
N ASP A 168 4.62 11.69 -12.99
CA ASP A 168 3.36 12.44 -12.94
C ASP A 168 2.16 11.50 -12.73
N THR A 169 1.92 11.12 -11.47
CA THR A 169 0.83 10.22 -11.10
C THR A 169 -0.55 10.83 -11.33
N PHE A 170 -0.68 12.15 -11.20
CA PHE A 170 -1.97 12.85 -11.26
C PHE A 170 -2.22 13.57 -12.58
N MET A 171 -1.28 13.54 -13.53
CA MET A 171 -1.40 14.10 -14.87
C MET A 171 -1.39 15.64 -14.94
N HIS A 172 -0.89 16.31 -13.91
CA HIS A 172 -0.71 17.76 -13.84
C HIS A 172 0.35 18.17 -12.82
N LEU A 173 1.47 17.46 -12.84
CA LEU A 173 2.62 17.73 -11.97
C LEU A 173 3.21 19.12 -12.29
N ASP A 174 3.29 19.97 -11.27
CA ASP A 174 3.85 21.32 -11.37
C ASP A 174 5.32 21.36 -10.96
N ARG A 175 5.69 20.66 -9.86
CA ARG A 175 7.04 20.73 -9.32
C ARG A 175 7.52 19.42 -8.70
N ILE A 176 8.84 19.22 -8.73
CA ILE A 176 9.51 18.06 -8.14
C ILE A 176 10.58 18.57 -7.17
N PHE A 177 10.58 17.98 -5.97
CA PHE A 177 11.61 18.21 -4.96
C PHE A 177 12.38 16.90 -4.72
N ALA A 178 13.70 16.94 -4.91
CA ALA A 178 14.60 15.85 -4.55
C ALA A 178 14.89 15.90 -3.05
N ALA A 179 13.90 15.54 -2.23
CA ALA A 179 13.96 15.58 -0.77
C ALA A 179 13.26 14.39 -0.14
N ASP A 180 13.42 14.20 1.15
CA ASP A 180 12.58 13.31 1.95
C ASP A 180 11.50 14.09 2.73
N SER A 181 10.55 13.36 3.28
CA SER A 181 9.42 13.93 4.02
C SER A 181 9.84 14.66 5.29
N ASN A 182 10.98 14.28 5.91
CA ASN A 182 11.50 14.95 7.12
C ASN A 182 12.07 16.31 6.78
N THR A 183 12.87 16.41 5.71
CA THR A 183 13.40 17.69 5.20
C THR A 183 12.28 18.68 4.91
N LEU A 184 11.19 18.16 4.29
CA LEU A 184 10.01 18.97 4.02
C LEU A 184 9.36 19.47 5.33
N ALA A 185 9.14 18.58 6.28
CA ALA A 185 8.50 18.90 7.55
C ALA A 185 9.32 19.89 8.39
N GLU A 186 10.65 19.74 8.42
CA GLU A 186 11.55 20.67 9.08
C GLU A 186 11.45 22.07 8.45
N SER A 187 11.47 22.13 7.12
CA SER A 187 11.32 23.39 6.38
C SER A 187 9.97 24.07 6.65
N MET A 188 8.92 23.30 6.87
CA MET A 188 7.57 23.82 7.19
C MET A 188 7.46 24.29 8.63
N ARG A 189 8.09 23.59 9.58
CA ARG A 189 8.06 23.94 11.01
C ARG A 189 8.67 25.31 11.29
N ASP A 190 9.72 25.65 10.56
CA ASP A 190 10.42 26.94 10.73
C ASP A 190 9.58 28.14 10.24
N ASN A 191 8.45 27.87 9.56
CA ASN A 191 7.57 28.88 8.97
C ASN A 191 6.15 28.84 9.55
N GLU A 192 6.00 28.49 10.81
CA GLU A 192 4.72 28.35 11.48
C GLU A 192 3.92 29.68 11.42
N GLN A 193 2.85 29.67 10.63
CA GLN A 193 1.90 30.78 10.54
C GLN A 193 0.53 30.32 11.07
N ALA A 194 -0.23 31.24 11.63
CA ALA A 194 -1.62 30.98 12.00
C ALA A 194 -2.45 30.73 10.73
N TYR A 195 -3.04 29.53 10.64
CA TYR A 195 -3.86 29.14 9.48
C TYR A 195 -5.18 29.84 9.49
N GLU A 196 -5.65 30.18 8.27
CA GLU A 196 -6.99 30.69 8.04
C GLU A 196 -8.03 29.65 8.47
N ASP A 197 -9.19 30.13 8.92
CA ASP A 197 -10.26 29.24 9.40
C ASP A 197 -10.77 28.30 8.28
N GLU A 198 -10.67 28.71 7.02
CA GLU A 198 -11.01 27.88 5.85
C GLU A 198 -10.17 26.59 5.77
N VAL A 199 -8.87 26.66 6.06
CA VAL A 199 -7.99 25.47 6.09
C VAL A 199 -8.39 24.52 7.22
N LYS A 200 -8.70 25.07 8.41
CA LYS A 200 -9.13 24.27 9.56
C LYS A 200 -10.47 23.57 9.29
N GLU A 201 -11.39 24.25 8.62
CA GLU A 201 -12.68 23.66 8.24
C GLU A 201 -12.49 22.53 7.20
N TYR A 202 -11.61 22.72 6.23
CA TYR A 202 -11.28 21.70 5.25
C TYR A 202 -10.67 20.45 5.90
N ILE A 203 -9.69 20.62 6.78
CA ILE A 203 -9.06 19.53 7.54
C ILE A 203 -10.10 18.81 8.41
N LYS A 204 -10.92 19.57 9.13
CA LYS A 204 -11.98 19.01 9.98
C LYS A 204 -12.97 18.18 9.17
N LYS A 205 -13.43 18.69 8.01
CA LYS A 205 -14.37 17.99 7.12
C LYS A 205 -13.85 16.63 6.67
N TRP A 206 -12.59 16.55 6.24
CA TRP A 206 -11.96 15.31 5.87
C TRP A 206 -11.78 14.37 7.07
N ASN A 207 -11.28 14.88 8.19
CA ASN A 207 -11.06 14.07 9.39
C ASN A 207 -12.37 13.49 9.94
N ASP A 208 -13.46 14.23 9.92
CA ASP A 208 -14.79 13.74 10.33
C ASP A 208 -15.26 12.60 9.38
N ALA A 209 -15.05 12.75 8.07
CA ALA A 209 -15.39 11.72 7.09
C ALA A 209 -14.52 10.46 7.24
N LEU A 210 -13.21 10.62 7.42
CA LEU A 210 -12.25 9.52 7.64
C LEU A 210 -12.57 8.76 8.93
N LYS A 211 -12.87 9.48 10.00
CA LYS A 211 -13.30 8.90 11.29
C LYS A 211 -14.59 8.12 11.16
N SER A 212 -15.55 8.65 10.41
CA SER A 212 -16.81 7.95 10.15
C SER A 212 -16.60 6.66 9.37
N ALA A 213 -15.70 6.68 8.37
CA ALA A 213 -15.33 5.50 7.58
C ALA A 213 -14.61 4.45 8.45
N ASP A 214 -13.69 4.85 9.33
CA ASP A 214 -13.03 3.95 10.29
C ASP A 214 -14.04 3.29 11.24
N HIS A 215 -15.01 4.05 11.76
CA HIS A 215 -16.07 3.49 12.61
C HIS A 215 -16.90 2.46 11.83
N HIS A 216 -17.31 2.80 10.61
CA HIS A 216 -18.08 1.88 9.76
C HIS A 216 -17.30 0.60 9.47
N ALA A 217 -16.02 0.67 9.12
CA ALA A 217 -15.19 -0.49 8.86
C ALA A 217 -15.02 -1.39 10.10
N ARG A 218 -14.94 -0.80 11.30
CA ARG A 218 -14.88 -1.57 12.55
C ARG A 218 -16.21 -2.26 12.87
N ASP A 219 -17.32 -1.54 12.73
CA ASP A 219 -18.63 -2.04 13.12
C ASP A 219 -19.24 -3.00 12.08
N TYR A 220 -18.78 -2.94 10.83
CA TYR A 220 -19.26 -3.83 9.78
C TYR A 220 -18.81 -5.27 10.03
N ASP A 221 -19.74 -6.20 10.16
CA ASP A 221 -19.49 -7.64 10.33
C ASP A 221 -19.70 -8.37 9.00
N PRO A 222 -18.63 -8.65 8.23
CA PRO A 222 -18.74 -9.32 6.96
C PRO A 222 -19.07 -10.81 7.13
N ALA A 223 -19.98 -11.33 6.33
CA ALA A 223 -20.18 -12.78 6.19
C ALA A 223 -18.87 -13.47 5.76
N PHE A 224 -18.79 -14.79 5.94
CA PHE A 224 -17.63 -15.58 5.55
C PHE A 224 -17.14 -15.23 4.14
N SER A 225 -15.92 -14.71 4.05
CA SER A 225 -15.32 -14.16 2.83
C SER A 225 -13.87 -13.81 3.05
N SER A 226 -13.14 -13.45 1.98
CA SER A 226 -11.80 -12.87 2.08
C SER A 226 -11.76 -11.60 2.95
N MET A 227 -12.84 -10.81 2.95
CA MET A 227 -12.97 -9.62 3.78
C MET A 227 -13.04 -9.99 5.26
N ALA A 228 -13.87 -10.98 5.63
CA ALA A 228 -13.96 -11.49 7.00
C ALA A 228 -12.61 -12.05 7.47
N ALA A 229 -11.91 -12.78 6.60
CA ALA A 229 -10.61 -13.34 6.92
C ALA A 229 -9.56 -12.26 7.24
N VAL A 230 -9.47 -11.22 6.41
CA VAL A 230 -8.51 -10.13 6.65
C VAL A 230 -8.91 -9.29 7.86
N LYS A 231 -10.21 -8.96 8.02
CA LYS A 231 -10.68 -8.22 9.18
C LYS A 231 -10.34 -8.95 10.48
N TYR A 232 -10.77 -10.20 10.61
CA TYR A 232 -10.54 -10.97 11.83
C TYR A 232 -9.04 -11.18 12.11
N PHE A 233 -8.25 -11.46 11.07
CA PHE A 233 -6.79 -11.56 11.21
C PHE A 233 -6.17 -10.27 11.74
N GLN A 234 -6.58 -9.10 11.23
CA GLN A 234 -6.03 -7.82 11.67
C GLN A 234 -6.45 -7.46 13.10
N GLU A 235 -7.66 -7.82 13.49
CA GLU A 235 -8.16 -7.63 14.87
C GLU A 235 -7.35 -8.48 15.84
N GLU A 236 -7.17 -9.77 15.57
CA GLU A 236 -6.37 -10.69 16.40
C GLU A 236 -4.89 -10.32 16.38
N PHE A 237 -4.34 -9.92 15.22
CA PHE A 237 -2.97 -9.45 15.12
C PHE A 237 -2.71 -8.25 16.04
N LEU A 238 -3.57 -7.23 16.01
CA LEU A 238 -3.45 -6.04 16.86
C LEU A 238 -3.63 -6.35 18.35
N ALA A 239 -4.51 -7.28 18.69
CA ALA A 239 -4.73 -7.71 20.08
C ALA A 239 -3.48 -8.39 20.69
N ASN A 240 -2.72 -9.11 19.87
CA ASN A 240 -1.55 -9.87 20.33
C ASN A 240 -0.23 -9.10 20.25
N TRP A 241 -0.08 -8.21 19.29
CA TRP A 241 1.19 -7.46 19.09
C TRP A 241 1.08 -5.95 19.23
N ASN A 242 -0.01 -5.40 19.66
CA ASN A 242 -0.30 -4.02 20.13
C ASN A 242 0.79 -2.96 19.82
N GLY A 243 1.35 -2.98 18.60
CA GLY A 243 2.33 -2.00 18.14
C GLY A 243 3.80 -2.40 18.31
N ASP A 244 4.13 -3.54 18.90
CA ASP A 244 5.50 -4.06 18.88
C ASP A 244 5.79 -4.77 17.55
N THR A 245 6.15 -3.96 16.57
CA THR A 245 6.43 -4.40 15.20
C THR A 245 7.87 -4.85 14.98
N ASP A 246 8.71 -4.78 16.00
CA ASP A 246 10.06 -5.30 15.87
C ASP A 246 10.08 -6.81 15.80
N GLU A 247 9.02 -7.46 16.31
CA GLU A 247 8.88 -8.92 16.30
C GLU A 247 8.05 -9.49 15.15
N CYS A 248 7.21 -8.68 14.47
CA CYS A 248 6.33 -9.19 13.44
C CYS A 248 6.32 -8.33 12.19
N ARG A 249 6.19 -8.98 11.04
CA ARG A 249 6.07 -8.29 9.73
C ARG A 249 4.84 -8.77 8.98
N LEU A 250 4.15 -7.83 8.35
CA LEU A 250 2.98 -8.09 7.53
C LEU A 250 3.34 -7.97 6.06
N PHE A 251 3.14 -9.03 5.30
CA PHE A 251 3.24 -9.05 3.84
C PHE A 251 1.87 -9.23 3.20
N TYR A 252 1.54 -8.39 2.24
CA TYR A 252 0.28 -8.50 1.50
C TYR A 252 0.54 -8.60 0.00
N GLY A 253 -0.07 -9.61 -0.63
CA GLY A 253 -0.07 -9.76 -2.08
C GLY A 253 -0.87 -8.66 -2.76
N ASN A 254 -0.52 -8.37 -4.00
CA ASN A 254 -1.28 -7.45 -4.85
C ASN A 254 -2.73 -7.91 -5.05
N SER A 255 -3.54 -7.11 -5.74
CA SER A 255 -4.96 -7.33 -6.02
C SER A 255 -5.84 -7.16 -4.78
N MET A 256 -6.67 -8.14 -4.40
CA MET A 256 -7.63 -8.00 -3.30
C MET A 256 -6.95 -7.97 -1.93
N ALA A 257 -5.88 -8.73 -1.72
CA ALA A 257 -5.22 -8.80 -0.41
C ALA A 257 -4.79 -7.41 0.09
N ILE A 258 -4.00 -6.68 -0.69
CA ILE A 258 -3.57 -5.32 -0.29
C ILE A 258 -4.73 -4.33 -0.20
N ARG A 259 -5.80 -4.49 -1.00
CA ARG A 259 -6.97 -3.60 -0.91
C ARG A 259 -7.75 -3.81 0.38
N LEU A 260 -7.84 -5.05 0.86
CA LEU A 260 -8.43 -5.36 2.15
C LEU A 260 -7.52 -4.89 3.30
N ALA A 261 -6.19 -4.96 3.13
CA ALA A 261 -5.27 -4.34 4.06
C ALA A 261 -5.47 -2.82 4.15
N CYS A 262 -5.74 -2.13 3.04
CA CYS A 262 -6.06 -0.70 3.05
C CYS A 262 -7.33 -0.36 3.85
N ILE A 263 -8.20 -1.33 4.12
CA ILE A 263 -9.37 -1.15 4.98
C ILE A 263 -9.05 -1.47 6.45
N TYR A 264 -8.35 -2.57 6.70
CA TYR A 264 -8.25 -3.13 8.07
C TYR A 264 -6.88 -3.03 8.73
N ALA A 265 -5.78 -2.90 7.95
CA ALA A 265 -4.45 -2.83 8.53
C ALA A 265 -4.18 -1.43 9.12
N LYS A 266 -3.76 -1.41 10.38
CA LYS A 266 -3.43 -0.17 11.13
C LYS A 266 -1.93 0.03 11.30
N MET A 267 -1.12 -0.85 10.73
CA MET A 267 0.33 -0.87 10.80
C MET A 267 0.91 -1.00 9.40
N TYR A 268 2.23 -0.79 9.29
CA TYR A 268 2.92 -0.95 8.03
C TYR A 268 2.73 -2.35 7.43
N VAL A 269 2.45 -2.39 6.15
CA VAL A 269 2.40 -3.63 5.38
C VAL A 269 3.38 -3.59 4.21
N HIS A 270 4.16 -4.65 4.07
CA HIS A 270 4.98 -4.87 2.88
C HIS A 270 4.09 -5.31 1.72
N CYS A 271 4.31 -4.71 0.55
CA CYS A 271 3.67 -5.12 -0.69
C CYS A 271 4.59 -4.82 -1.88
N LEU A 272 4.71 -5.75 -2.80
CA LEU A 272 5.55 -5.60 -3.99
C LEU A 272 4.84 -4.75 -5.04
N ARG A 273 5.04 -3.44 -4.98
CA ARG A 273 4.31 -2.45 -5.81
C ARG A 273 5.07 -1.96 -7.04
N GLY A 274 6.27 -2.47 -7.31
CA GLY A 274 7.09 -2.03 -8.45
C GLY A 274 6.38 -2.20 -9.79
N VAL A 275 5.96 -3.42 -10.11
CA VAL A 275 5.22 -3.74 -11.35
C VAL A 275 3.77 -4.20 -11.10
N ASN A 276 3.35 -4.25 -9.84
CA ASN A 276 2.02 -4.69 -9.41
C ASN A 276 1.66 -6.14 -9.81
N GLY A 277 2.66 -7.00 -10.02
CA GLY A 277 2.48 -8.42 -10.27
C GLY A 277 1.91 -9.15 -9.07
N ILE A 278 1.33 -10.31 -9.28
CA ILE A 278 0.76 -11.16 -8.20
C ILE A 278 1.72 -12.27 -7.77
N GLU A 279 2.79 -12.46 -8.49
CA GLU A 279 3.89 -13.40 -8.22
C GLU A 279 4.97 -12.78 -7.30
N GLY A 280 5.82 -13.61 -6.71
CA GLY A 280 7.00 -13.21 -5.93
C GLY A 280 6.74 -12.77 -4.49
N THR A 281 5.49 -12.57 -4.08
CA THR A 281 5.14 -12.13 -2.73
C THR A 281 5.51 -13.17 -1.67
N LEU A 282 5.20 -14.43 -1.91
CA LEU A 282 5.49 -15.53 -0.99
C LEU A 282 6.99 -15.76 -0.85
N SER A 283 7.73 -15.72 -1.95
CA SER A 283 9.20 -15.83 -1.96
C SER A 283 9.86 -14.69 -1.20
N ALA A 284 9.36 -13.46 -1.36
CA ALA A 284 9.88 -12.31 -0.63
C ALA A 284 9.60 -12.41 0.88
N ALA A 285 8.40 -12.87 1.26
CA ALA A 285 8.05 -13.10 2.66
C ALA A 285 8.89 -14.23 3.29
N ALA A 286 9.12 -15.32 2.55
CA ALA A 286 9.98 -16.43 2.98
C ALA A 286 11.43 -15.97 3.18
N GLY A 287 11.96 -15.18 2.25
CA GLY A 287 13.30 -14.60 2.36
C GLY A 287 13.44 -13.66 3.56
N LEU A 288 12.44 -12.82 3.83
CA LEU A 288 12.44 -11.96 5.00
C LEU A 288 12.34 -12.77 6.30
N SER A 289 11.48 -13.80 6.33
CA SER A 289 11.35 -14.69 7.47
C SER A 289 12.70 -15.34 7.82
N LYS A 290 13.39 -15.89 6.84
CA LYS A 290 14.74 -16.47 7.00
C LYS A 290 15.75 -15.44 7.53
N TYR A 291 15.79 -14.25 6.95
CA TYR A 291 16.69 -13.18 7.39
C TYR A 291 16.43 -12.78 8.85
N LEU A 292 15.18 -12.63 9.25
CA LEU A 292 14.84 -12.26 10.61
C LEU A 292 15.18 -13.37 11.60
N SER A 293 14.89 -14.63 11.29
CA SER A 293 15.25 -15.78 12.13
C SER A 293 16.76 -15.87 12.39
N GLU A 294 17.58 -15.64 11.36
CA GLU A 294 19.04 -15.64 11.51
C GLU A 294 19.56 -14.43 12.31
N SER A 295 18.99 -13.26 12.06
CA SER A 295 19.38 -12.02 12.77
C SER A 295 19.08 -12.10 14.27
N VAL A 296 18.02 -12.80 14.64
CA VAL A 296 17.58 -12.99 16.04
C VAL A 296 18.44 -14.02 16.78
N ARG A 297 18.84 -15.11 16.11
CA ARG A 297 19.79 -16.07 16.70
C ARG A 297 21.07 -15.39 17.20
N LEU A 298 21.43 -14.25 16.60
CA LEU A 298 22.58 -13.43 17.03
C LEU A 298 22.25 -12.47 18.18
N ARG A 299 20.97 -12.18 18.45
CA ARG A 299 20.52 -11.19 19.45
C ARG A 299 19.76 -11.74 20.66
N SER A 300 19.64 -13.04 20.79
CA SER A 300 19.14 -13.83 21.94
C SER A 300 17.72 -13.57 22.47
N GLN A 301 16.81 -12.90 21.79
CA GLN A 301 15.38 -12.85 22.21
C GLN A 301 14.49 -12.24 21.12
N SER A 302 13.82 -13.00 20.26
CA SER A 302 12.48 -12.68 19.81
C SER A 302 11.88 -13.74 18.89
N ASN A 303 10.58 -13.92 19.00
CA ASN A 303 9.75 -14.82 18.21
C ASN A 303 9.34 -14.07 16.93
N ASN A 304 10.29 -13.77 16.02
CA ASN A 304 9.99 -13.03 14.80
C ASN A 304 9.08 -13.82 13.87
N LYS A 305 7.87 -13.32 13.64
CA LYS A 305 6.90 -13.91 12.72
C LYS A 305 6.70 -13.01 11.49
N VAL A 306 6.61 -13.64 10.33
CA VAL A 306 6.24 -12.98 9.08
C VAL A 306 4.91 -13.54 8.61
N PHE A 307 3.87 -12.71 8.63
CA PHE A 307 2.54 -13.06 8.15
C PHE A 307 2.37 -12.63 6.69
N CYS A 308 2.12 -13.60 5.81
CA CYS A 308 1.93 -13.38 4.39
C CYS A 308 0.48 -13.64 4.00
N VAL A 309 -0.25 -12.59 3.61
CA VAL A 309 -1.65 -12.67 3.16
C VAL A 309 -1.69 -12.45 1.66
N LEU A 310 -2.14 -13.46 0.90
CA LEU A 310 -2.13 -13.40 -0.55
C LEU A 310 -3.31 -14.16 -1.16
N GLY A 311 -3.62 -13.90 -2.41
CA GLY A 311 -4.64 -14.65 -3.17
C GLY A 311 -4.13 -16.04 -3.60
N ASP A 312 -5.07 -16.90 -3.99
CA ASP A 312 -4.83 -18.25 -4.50
C ASP A 312 -3.89 -18.28 -5.71
N LEU A 313 -4.15 -17.47 -6.73
CA LEU A 313 -3.28 -17.39 -7.91
C LEU A 313 -1.86 -16.92 -7.54
N SER A 314 -1.74 -15.95 -6.64
CA SER A 314 -0.43 -15.51 -6.13
C SER A 314 0.32 -16.65 -5.43
N PHE A 315 -0.40 -17.45 -4.65
CA PHE A 315 0.17 -18.60 -3.96
C PHE A 315 0.66 -19.65 -4.97
N PHE A 316 -0.18 -20.03 -5.95
CA PHE A 316 0.19 -21.06 -6.91
C PHE A 316 1.29 -20.63 -7.87
N TYR A 317 1.38 -19.36 -8.24
CA TYR A 317 2.48 -18.85 -9.05
C TYR A 317 3.82 -18.84 -8.32
N ASP A 318 3.81 -18.76 -6.99
CA ASP A 318 5.00 -18.60 -6.16
C ASP A 318 5.17 -19.73 -5.13
N GLN A 319 4.45 -20.85 -5.31
CA GLN A 319 4.53 -22.00 -4.39
C GLN A 319 5.93 -22.61 -4.27
N ASN A 320 6.83 -22.31 -5.22
CA ASN A 320 8.23 -22.71 -5.15
C ASN A 320 8.95 -22.15 -3.92
N ALA A 321 8.44 -21.12 -3.29
CA ALA A 321 8.97 -20.61 -2.02
C ALA A 321 8.93 -21.68 -0.89
N LEU A 322 8.08 -22.69 -1.02
CA LEU A 322 7.83 -23.67 0.05
C LEU A 322 8.80 -24.86 0.07
N TRP A 323 9.45 -25.20 -1.05
CA TRP A 323 10.28 -26.41 -1.12
C TRP A 323 11.65 -26.25 -0.43
N ASN A 324 12.07 -25.04 -0.12
CA ASN A 324 13.36 -24.82 0.50
C ASN A 324 13.37 -25.30 1.96
N GLN A 325 14.52 -25.78 2.43
CA GLN A 325 14.70 -26.34 3.78
C GLN A 325 15.00 -25.28 4.84
N ASN A 326 14.71 -24.02 4.59
CA ASN A 326 15.02 -22.91 5.50
C ASN A 326 13.80 -22.35 6.23
N LEU A 327 12.63 -22.92 6.00
CA LEU A 327 11.41 -22.51 6.69
C LEU A 327 11.38 -23.16 8.09
N ASP A 328 11.22 -22.35 9.11
CA ASP A 328 11.31 -22.73 10.53
C ASP A 328 10.03 -22.38 11.31
N GLY A 329 8.90 -22.27 10.61
CA GLY A 329 7.64 -21.92 11.24
C GLY A 329 7.46 -20.43 11.57
N SER A 330 8.47 -19.58 11.37
CA SER A 330 8.31 -18.13 11.51
C SER A 330 7.50 -17.52 10.37
N LEU A 331 7.44 -18.16 9.20
CA LEU A 331 6.56 -17.77 8.10
C LEU A 331 5.14 -18.31 8.31
N ARG A 332 4.17 -17.42 8.36
CA ARG A 332 2.74 -17.71 8.53
C ARG A 332 1.97 -17.25 7.29
N ILE A 333 1.19 -18.11 6.67
CA ILE A 333 0.59 -17.87 5.37
C ILE A 333 -0.93 -17.93 5.45
N ILE A 334 -1.61 -16.89 4.96
CA ILE A 334 -3.07 -16.87 4.77
C ILE A 334 -3.33 -16.82 3.27
N VAL A 335 -3.94 -17.86 2.72
CA VAL A 335 -4.34 -17.91 1.31
C VAL A 335 -5.83 -17.59 1.20
N LEU A 336 -6.14 -16.45 0.58
CA LEU A 336 -7.49 -16.02 0.26
C LEU A 336 -7.94 -16.74 -1.03
N ASN A 337 -8.39 -17.99 -0.87
CA ASN A 337 -8.78 -18.82 -2.00
C ASN A 337 -10.25 -18.57 -2.39
N ASN A 338 -10.44 -17.82 -3.46
CA ASN A 338 -11.75 -17.55 -4.04
C ASN A 338 -11.94 -18.22 -5.43
N GLY A 339 -11.03 -19.11 -5.82
CA GLY A 339 -11.10 -19.89 -7.05
C GLY A 339 -10.67 -19.13 -8.29
N GLY A 340 -9.87 -18.03 -8.18
CA GLY A 340 -9.34 -17.32 -9.34
C GLY A 340 -9.22 -15.83 -9.18
N GLY A 341 -9.02 -15.10 -10.28
CA GLY A 341 -8.91 -13.65 -10.32
C GLY A 341 -10.26 -12.92 -10.20
N ALA A 342 -10.95 -13.07 -9.08
CA ALA A 342 -12.31 -12.56 -8.87
C ALA A 342 -12.47 -11.03 -9.09
N ILE A 343 -11.39 -10.26 -9.01
CA ILE A 343 -11.41 -8.82 -9.31
C ILE A 343 -11.86 -8.53 -10.74
N PHE A 344 -11.55 -9.42 -11.69
CA PHE A 344 -11.91 -9.25 -13.09
C PHE A 344 -13.43 -9.48 -13.35
N GLY A 345 -14.11 -10.21 -12.47
CA GLY A 345 -15.55 -10.40 -12.54
C GLY A 345 -16.37 -9.12 -12.33
N LYS A 346 -15.74 -8.05 -11.79
CA LYS A 346 -16.38 -6.74 -11.56
C LYS A 346 -16.35 -5.80 -12.77
N PHE A 347 -15.61 -6.14 -13.83
CA PHE A 347 -15.51 -5.29 -15.01
C PHE A 347 -16.67 -5.55 -15.99
N GLU A 348 -17.50 -4.53 -16.20
CA GLU A 348 -18.69 -4.64 -17.09
C GLU A 348 -18.30 -5.11 -18.50
N GLY A 349 -17.20 -4.59 -19.07
CA GLY A 349 -16.75 -5.00 -20.41
C GLY A 349 -16.35 -6.48 -20.52
N LEU A 350 -16.09 -7.15 -19.41
CA LEU A 350 -15.76 -8.58 -19.39
C LEU A 350 -16.97 -9.47 -19.10
N LYS A 351 -18.06 -8.92 -18.59
CA LYS A 351 -19.25 -9.71 -18.19
C LYS A 351 -19.88 -10.51 -19.35
N GLN A 352 -19.75 -10.01 -20.57
CA GLN A 352 -20.30 -10.63 -21.78
C GLN A 352 -19.28 -11.51 -22.53
N SER A 353 -18.06 -11.64 -22.01
CA SER A 353 -17.02 -12.42 -22.67
C SER A 353 -16.99 -13.85 -22.17
N ASP A 354 -17.10 -14.82 -23.08
CA ASP A 354 -16.95 -16.25 -22.79
C ASP A 354 -15.54 -16.61 -22.29
N ALA A 355 -14.56 -15.75 -22.58
CA ALA A 355 -13.19 -15.89 -22.11
C ALA A 355 -12.99 -15.46 -20.64
N ARG A 356 -13.97 -14.79 -20.04
CA ARG A 356 -13.84 -14.17 -18.69
C ARG A 356 -13.40 -15.18 -17.63
N GLU A 357 -14.17 -16.21 -17.44
CA GLU A 357 -13.96 -17.17 -16.34
C GLU A 357 -12.73 -18.03 -16.60
N ARG A 358 -12.69 -18.64 -17.76
CA ARG A 358 -11.65 -19.61 -18.11
C ARG A 358 -10.26 -18.98 -18.32
N LEU A 359 -10.17 -17.84 -19.00
CA LEU A 359 -8.89 -17.26 -19.41
C LEU A 359 -8.48 -16.03 -18.58
N VAL A 360 -9.42 -15.10 -18.34
CA VAL A 360 -9.09 -13.84 -17.65
C VAL A 360 -9.07 -14.01 -16.15
N MET A 361 -10.07 -14.68 -15.59
CA MET A 361 -10.13 -14.98 -14.15
C MET A 361 -9.30 -16.20 -13.77
N ALA A 362 -8.93 -17.04 -14.72
CA ALA A 362 -8.22 -18.30 -14.50
C ALA A 362 -8.90 -19.13 -13.39
N GLU A 363 -10.21 -19.33 -13.54
CA GLU A 363 -11.02 -20.05 -12.55
C GLU A 363 -10.50 -21.46 -12.31
N HIS A 364 -10.44 -21.85 -11.04
CA HIS A 364 -9.92 -23.15 -10.62
C HIS A 364 -10.60 -23.66 -9.33
N HIS A 365 -10.43 -24.96 -9.07
CA HIS A 365 -10.87 -25.64 -7.84
C HIS A 365 -9.67 -26.21 -7.04
N THR A 366 -8.47 -25.66 -7.25
CA THR A 366 -7.26 -26.16 -6.64
C THR A 366 -7.16 -25.72 -5.17
N SER A 367 -6.72 -26.64 -4.32
CA SER A 367 -6.43 -26.38 -2.90
C SER A 367 -4.92 -26.34 -2.67
N ALA A 368 -4.49 -25.50 -1.75
CA ALA A 368 -3.08 -25.42 -1.32
C ALA A 368 -2.63 -26.66 -0.50
N VAL A 369 -3.54 -27.52 -0.08
CA VAL A 369 -3.25 -28.66 0.80
C VAL A 369 -2.13 -29.55 0.28
N ASN A 370 -2.15 -29.90 -1.02
CA ASN A 370 -1.14 -30.78 -1.61
C ASN A 370 0.25 -30.14 -1.63
N ALA A 371 0.33 -28.83 -1.92
CA ALA A 371 1.60 -28.09 -1.89
C ALA A 371 2.17 -28.03 -0.46
N CYS A 372 1.31 -27.82 0.54
CA CYS A 372 1.72 -27.82 1.94
C CYS A 372 2.20 -29.20 2.40
N GLN A 373 1.44 -30.26 2.11
CA GLN A 373 1.80 -31.63 2.47
C GLN A 373 3.12 -32.09 1.85
N ALA A 374 3.32 -31.78 0.56
CA ALA A 374 4.56 -32.13 -0.15
C ALA A 374 5.82 -31.46 0.45
N ASN A 375 5.64 -30.36 1.20
CA ASN A 375 6.72 -29.59 1.81
C ASN A 375 6.71 -29.65 3.36
N ASN A 376 5.96 -30.58 3.96
CA ASN A 376 5.82 -30.73 5.41
C ASN A 376 5.33 -29.47 6.14
N ILE A 377 4.46 -28.70 5.51
CA ILE A 377 3.87 -27.49 6.07
C ILE A 377 2.48 -27.81 6.61
N VAL A 378 2.20 -27.40 7.84
CA VAL A 378 0.87 -27.53 8.45
C VAL A 378 -0.15 -26.74 7.65
N TYR A 379 -1.26 -27.38 7.30
CA TYR A 379 -2.35 -26.78 6.55
C TYR A 379 -3.66 -26.85 7.33
N MET A 380 -4.35 -25.73 7.40
CA MET A 380 -5.71 -25.66 7.94
C MET A 380 -6.62 -25.00 6.91
N GLY A 381 -7.71 -25.69 6.55
CA GLY A 381 -8.75 -25.16 5.66
C GLY A 381 -9.88 -24.53 6.45
N ALA A 382 -10.39 -23.40 5.96
CA ALA A 382 -11.58 -22.75 6.51
C ALA A 382 -12.65 -22.61 5.42
N ASN A 383 -13.89 -23.01 5.73
CA ASN A 383 -15.04 -22.92 4.83
C ASN A 383 -16.28 -22.28 5.50
N ASP A 384 -16.13 -21.84 6.74
CA ASP A 384 -17.12 -21.08 7.50
C ASP A 384 -16.42 -20.16 8.52
N MET A 385 -17.19 -19.31 9.19
CA MET A 385 -16.65 -18.37 10.20
C MET A 385 -16.04 -19.07 11.40
N LYS A 386 -16.52 -20.22 11.78
CA LYS A 386 -16.01 -20.97 12.95
C LYS A 386 -14.62 -21.53 12.66
N SER A 387 -14.46 -22.20 11.54
CA SER A 387 -13.19 -22.75 11.08
C SER A 387 -12.18 -21.63 10.74
N LEU A 388 -12.65 -20.49 10.20
CA LEU A 388 -11.81 -19.32 9.94
C LEU A 388 -11.22 -18.78 11.23
N LYS A 389 -12.04 -18.51 12.23
CA LYS A 389 -11.60 -17.99 13.53
C LYS A 389 -10.60 -18.93 14.20
N TYR A 390 -10.94 -20.21 14.24
CA TYR A 390 -10.04 -21.22 14.77
C TYR A 390 -8.69 -21.27 14.04
N GLY A 391 -8.71 -21.26 12.70
CA GLY A 391 -7.50 -21.31 11.90
C GLY A 391 -6.61 -20.09 12.09
N ILE A 392 -7.18 -18.88 12.17
CA ILE A 392 -6.43 -17.64 12.43
C ILE A 392 -5.84 -17.64 13.84
N ASP A 393 -6.61 -18.06 14.85
CA ASP A 393 -6.15 -18.19 16.21
C ASP A 393 -4.94 -19.13 16.31
N GLN A 394 -5.04 -20.33 15.71
CA GLN A 394 -3.90 -21.25 15.64
C GLN A 394 -2.69 -20.67 14.89
N LEU A 395 -2.93 -19.98 13.77
CA LEU A 395 -1.87 -19.34 12.98
C LEU A 395 -1.09 -18.29 13.79
N ILE A 396 -1.79 -17.56 14.64
CA ILE A 396 -1.22 -16.50 15.47
C ILE A 396 -0.47 -17.10 16.66
N HIS A 397 -1.06 -18.06 17.36
CA HIS A 397 -0.58 -18.56 18.65
C HIS A 397 0.26 -19.83 18.58
N ALA A 398 0.25 -20.57 17.46
CA ALA A 398 1.04 -21.78 17.36
C ALA A 398 2.53 -21.47 17.58
N ASP A 399 3.18 -22.28 18.40
CA ASP A 399 4.62 -22.25 18.54
C ASP A 399 5.29 -22.63 17.21
N SER A 400 6.51 -22.14 17.02
CA SER A 400 7.24 -22.24 15.75
C SER A 400 7.82 -23.63 15.46
N ASP A 401 7.58 -24.62 16.31
CA ASP A 401 8.12 -25.97 16.14
C ASP A 401 7.21 -26.89 15.33
#